data_ed3929ffcd80c807c1a7502348336c5d
#
_entry.id   ed3929ffcd80c807c1a7502348336c5d
#
_cell.length_a   1.000
_cell.length_b   1.000
_cell.length_c   1.000
_cell.angle_alpha   90.00
_cell.angle_beta   90.00
_cell.angle_gamma   90.00
#
_symmetry.space_group_name_H-M   'P 1'
#
loop_
_entity.id
_entity.type
_entity.pdbx_description
1 polymer ?
#
loop_
_entity_poly.entity_id
_entity_poly.type
_entity_poly.pdbx_seq_one_letter_code
_entity_poly.pdbx_strand_id
1 'polypeptide(L)'
;MNNSNEYANKLYDNKKYKEAIIFYKRNIEYLLNENIENYYKDNNTNLNKDYYNIGVCYIKLKDYDKALENFKLALNYYKDTRYYFNIGYVYAMKENVKKAYIYFNLAWSLKHDDNDCEKALKMLENKMSFSNY
;
A
#
# COMPACT_ATOMS: atom_id res chain seq x y z
N MET A 1 -8.29 22.14 1.62
CA MET A 1 -9.02 21.66 0.47
C MET A 1 -8.18 20.76 -0.40
N ASN A 2 -8.77 19.65 -0.77
CA ASN A 2 -8.03 18.54 -1.38
C ASN A 2 -8.24 18.39 -2.87
N ASN A 3 -8.18 19.49 -3.60
CA ASN A 3 -8.25 19.41 -5.06
C ASN A 3 -7.09 18.60 -5.63
N SER A 4 -5.94 18.56 -4.93
CA SER A 4 -4.79 17.75 -5.33
C SER A 4 -5.08 16.26 -5.34
N ASN A 5 -5.84 15.76 -4.36
CA ASN A 5 -6.20 14.34 -4.28
C ASN A 5 -7.19 13.93 -5.36
N GLU A 6 -8.19 14.74 -5.62
CA GLU A 6 -9.12 14.46 -6.70
C GLU A 6 -8.42 14.41 -8.05
N TYR A 7 -7.52 15.37 -8.27
CA TYR A 7 -6.77 15.42 -9.50
C TYR A 7 -5.81 14.25 -9.62
N ALA A 8 -5.12 13.90 -8.54
CA ALA A 8 -4.24 12.74 -8.51
C ALA A 8 -5.01 11.45 -8.81
N ASN A 9 -6.21 11.31 -8.24
CA ASN A 9 -7.06 10.14 -8.49
C ASN A 9 -7.48 10.05 -9.97
N LYS A 10 -7.79 11.18 -10.58
CA LYS A 10 -8.10 11.21 -12.03
C LYS A 10 -6.89 10.83 -12.86
N LEU A 11 -5.70 11.29 -12.49
CA LEU A 11 -4.47 10.92 -13.17
C LEU A 11 -4.22 9.41 -13.04
N TYR A 12 -4.44 8.85 -11.86
CA TYR A 12 -4.33 7.42 -11.64
C TYR A 12 -5.32 6.65 -12.54
N ASP A 13 -6.56 7.08 -12.58
CA ASP A 13 -7.60 6.43 -13.40
C ASP A 13 -7.26 6.48 -14.88
N ASN A 14 -6.57 7.53 -15.32
CA ASN A 14 -6.08 7.68 -16.70
C ASN A 14 -4.72 7.02 -16.91
N LYS A 15 -4.25 6.24 -15.96
CA LYS A 15 -2.96 5.50 -16.01
C LYS A 15 -1.74 6.41 -16.09
N LYS A 16 -1.87 7.66 -15.64
CA LYS A 16 -0.76 8.61 -15.56
C LYS A 16 -0.12 8.54 -14.17
N TYR A 17 0.52 7.41 -13.90
CA TYR A 17 0.98 7.07 -12.54
C TYR A 17 2.09 7.98 -12.04
N LYS A 18 3.05 8.34 -12.89
CA LYS A 18 4.15 9.24 -12.48
C LYS A 18 3.62 10.62 -12.09
N GLU A 19 2.67 11.13 -12.87
CA GLU A 19 2.05 12.43 -12.56
C GLU A 19 1.20 12.35 -11.31
N ALA A 20 0.44 11.26 -11.15
CA ALA A 20 -0.37 11.06 -9.95
C ALA A 20 0.49 11.10 -8.68
N ILE A 21 1.66 10.45 -8.70
CA ILE A 21 2.60 10.45 -7.58
C ILE A 21 2.98 11.87 -7.18
N ILE A 22 3.24 12.74 -8.15
CA ILE A 22 3.63 14.14 -7.87
C ILE A 22 2.53 14.84 -7.07
N PHE A 23 1.28 14.65 -7.45
CA PHE A 23 0.16 15.32 -6.78
C PHE A 23 -0.15 14.71 -5.41
N TYR A 24 -0.02 13.40 -5.25
CA TYR A 24 -0.12 12.78 -3.93
C TYR A 24 0.97 13.30 -2.99
N LYS A 25 2.21 13.44 -3.49
CA LYS A 25 3.33 13.97 -2.70
C LYS A 25 3.10 15.43 -2.30
N ARG A 26 2.55 16.23 -3.21
CA ARG A 26 2.20 17.63 -2.89
C ARG A 26 1.19 17.70 -1.76
N ASN A 27 0.21 16.81 -1.78
CA ASN A 27 -0.78 16.76 -0.71
C ASN A 27 -0.13 16.38 0.63
N ILE A 28 0.78 15.41 0.61
CA ILE A 28 1.52 15.02 1.82
C ILE A 28 2.33 16.22 2.36
N GLU A 29 3.04 16.93 1.50
CA GLU A 29 3.81 18.12 1.90
C GLU A 29 2.90 19.18 2.52
N TYR A 30 1.75 19.43 1.92
CA TYR A 30 0.77 20.37 2.45
C TYR A 30 0.32 19.94 3.84
N LEU A 31 -0.02 18.68 4.02
CA LEU A 31 -0.48 18.16 5.31
C LEU A 31 0.60 18.20 6.38
N LEU A 32 1.86 17.95 6.00
CA LEU A 32 2.97 17.98 6.94
C LEU A 32 3.40 19.41 7.33
N ASN A 33 3.12 20.39 6.48
CA ASN A 33 3.47 21.80 6.73
C ASN A 33 2.40 22.55 7.50
N GLU A 34 1.15 22.07 7.51
CA GLU A 34 0.10 22.64 8.33
C GLU A 34 0.36 22.29 9.80
N ASN A 35 -0.32 22.98 10.74
CA ASN A 35 -0.10 22.76 12.16
C ASN A 35 -0.53 21.35 12.57
N ILE A 36 0.43 20.49 12.59
CA ILE A 36 0.31 19.05 12.40
C ILE A 36 -0.26 18.32 13.60
N GLU A 37 0.00 18.78 14.82
CA GLU A 37 -0.42 18.07 16.03
C GLU A 37 -1.94 17.89 16.09
N ASN A 38 -2.70 18.90 15.74
CA ASN A 38 -4.16 18.81 15.69
C ASN A 38 -4.63 18.01 14.49
N TYR A 39 -3.91 18.11 13.38
CA TYR A 39 -4.26 17.41 12.15
C TYR A 39 -4.14 15.87 12.31
N TYR A 40 -3.09 15.42 12.96
CA TYR A 40 -2.87 13.99 13.17
C TYR A 40 -3.94 13.34 14.03
N LYS A 41 -4.50 14.06 14.98
CA LYS A 41 -5.57 13.53 15.83
C LYS A 41 -6.86 13.28 15.06
N ASP A 42 -7.16 14.17 14.11
CA ASP A 42 -8.46 14.18 13.44
C ASP A 42 -8.41 13.59 12.03
N ASN A 43 -7.23 13.56 11.38
CA ASN A 43 -7.12 13.25 9.95
C ASN A 43 -5.95 12.33 9.60
N ASN A 44 -5.54 11.46 10.53
CA ASN A 44 -4.50 10.45 10.26
C ASN A 44 -4.73 9.68 8.97
N THR A 45 -6.02 9.41 8.68
CA THR A 45 -6.42 8.62 7.54
C THR A 45 -6.07 9.23 6.20
N ASN A 46 -5.81 10.54 6.13
CA ASN A 46 -5.47 11.18 4.86
C ASN A 46 -4.02 10.95 4.46
N LEU A 47 -3.09 11.02 5.42
CA LEU A 47 -1.69 10.74 5.13
C LEU A 47 -1.46 9.29 4.73
N ASN A 48 -2.07 8.36 5.46
CA ASN A 48 -1.92 6.94 5.14
C ASN A 48 -2.47 6.61 3.76
N LYS A 49 -3.59 7.22 3.38
CA LYS A 49 -4.16 7.01 2.05
C LYS A 49 -3.26 7.53 0.94
N ASP A 50 -2.64 8.68 1.13
CA ASP A 50 -1.74 9.24 0.15
C ASP A 50 -0.50 8.36 -0.05
N TYR A 51 0.12 7.91 1.04
CA TYR A 51 1.24 6.97 0.96
C TYR A 51 0.82 5.66 0.29
N TYR A 52 -0.35 5.13 0.64
CA TYR A 52 -0.89 3.93 0.01
C TYR A 52 -1.05 4.13 -1.50
N ASN A 53 -1.67 5.23 -1.90
CA ASN A 53 -1.90 5.52 -3.32
C ASN A 53 -0.59 5.66 -4.09
N ILE A 54 0.42 6.28 -3.49
CA ILE A 54 1.76 6.36 -4.08
C ILE A 54 2.34 4.96 -4.26
N GLY A 55 2.22 4.13 -3.23
CA GLY A 55 2.69 2.74 -3.30
C GLY A 55 2.04 1.96 -4.44
N VAL A 56 0.72 2.11 -4.59
CA VAL A 56 -0.01 1.45 -5.69
C VAL A 56 0.46 1.95 -7.05
N CYS A 57 0.71 3.26 -7.18
CA CYS A 57 1.29 3.82 -8.41
C CYS A 57 2.63 3.19 -8.73
N TYR A 58 3.49 3.00 -7.72
CA TYR A 58 4.78 2.36 -7.93
C TYR A 58 4.66 0.88 -8.32
N ILE A 59 3.65 0.16 -7.81
CA ILE A 59 3.37 -1.20 -8.31
C ILE A 59 3.07 -1.15 -9.81
N LYS A 60 2.22 -0.22 -10.24
CA LYS A 60 1.89 -0.08 -11.66
C LYS A 60 3.11 0.25 -12.52
N LEU A 61 4.06 0.98 -11.95
CA LEU A 61 5.33 1.31 -12.61
C LEU A 61 6.40 0.22 -12.44
N LYS A 62 6.07 -0.84 -11.70
CA LYS A 62 6.97 -1.97 -11.40
C LYS A 62 8.20 -1.56 -10.58
N ASP A 63 8.10 -0.46 -9.85
CA ASP A 63 9.12 -0.04 -8.90
C ASP A 63 8.74 -0.57 -7.51
N TYR A 64 9.06 -1.84 -7.28
CA TYR A 64 8.60 -2.57 -6.10
C TYR A 64 9.25 -2.08 -4.81
N ASP A 65 10.49 -1.66 -4.86
CA ASP A 65 11.17 -1.15 -3.66
C ASP A 65 10.54 0.15 -3.15
N LYS A 66 10.23 1.06 -4.07
CA LYS A 66 9.53 2.30 -3.70
C LYS A 66 8.09 2.03 -3.26
N ALA A 67 7.43 1.04 -3.86
CA ALA A 67 6.11 0.63 -3.41
C ALA A 67 6.15 0.17 -1.95
N LEU A 68 7.09 -0.71 -1.60
CA LEU A 68 7.27 -1.18 -0.22
C LEU A 68 7.50 -0.04 0.75
N GLU A 69 8.38 0.88 0.40
CA GLU A 69 8.70 2.05 1.21
C GLU A 69 7.44 2.85 1.55
N ASN A 70 6.60 3.10 0.56
CA ASN A 70 5.39 3.90 0.74
C ASN A 70 4.30 3.15 1.51
N PHE A 71 4.13 1.86 1.27
CA PHE A 71 3.19 1.06 2.07
C PHE A 71 3.60 1.01 3.54
N LYS A 72 4.89 0.90 3.83
CA LYS A 72 5.38 0.92 5.21
C LYS A 72 5.16 2.28 5.87
N LEU A 73 5.32 3.37 5.12
CA LEU A 73 4.99 4.70 5.60
C LEU A 73 3.49 4.81 5.92
N ALA A 74 2.63 4.27 5.06
CA ALA A 74 1.19 4.25 5.33
C ALA A 74 0.87 3.54 6.64
N LEU A 75 1.53 2.42 6.92
CA LEU A 75 1.33 1.65 8.15
C LEU A 75 1.72 2.43 9.42
N ASN A 76 2.60 3.42 9.33
CA ASN A 76 2.95 4.26 10.48
C ASN A 76 1.77 5.09 10.98
N TYR A 77 0.78 5.33 10.14
CA TYR A 77 -0.38 6.16 10.48
C TYR A 77 -1.63 5.35 10.73
N TYR A 78 -1.77 4.21 10.09
CA TYR A 78 -2.97 3.38 10.22
C TYR A 78 -2.70 1.96 9.76
N LYS A 79 -3.24 0.98 10.47
CA LYS A 79 -3.12 -0.43 10.08
C LYS A 79 -4.35 -0.84 9.28
N ASP A 80 -4.15 -1.12 8.00
CA ASP A 80 -5.22 -1.47 7.08
C ASP A 80 -4.86 -2.79 6.40
N THR A 81 -5.84 -3.68 6.26
CA THR A 81 -5.67 -4.97 5.58
C THR A 81 -5.06 -4.79 4.20
N ARG A 82 -5.50 -3.78 3.46
CA ARG A 82 -5.02 -3.52 2.08
C ARG A 82 -3.52 -3.22 2.04
N TYR A 83 -2.99 -2.54 3.05
CA TYR A 83 -1.57 -2.19 3.09
C TYR A 83 -0.73 -3.45 3.28
N TYR A 84 -1.10 -4.29 4.23
CA TYR A 84 -0.42 -5.57 4.43
C TYR A 84 -0.53 -6.48 3.22
N PHE A 85 -1.73 -6.55 2.62
CA PHE A 85 -1.95 -7.37 1.43
C PHE A 85 -1.04 -6.93 0.28
N ASN A 86 -0.96 -5.63 0.03
CA ASN A 86 -0.13 -5.11 -1.06
C ASN A 86 1.36 -5.29 -0.80
N ILE A 87 1.80 -5.19 0.46
CA ILE A 87 3.18 -5.53 0.81
C ILE A 87 3.45 -7.00 0.49
N GLY A 88 2.54 -7.88 0.89
CA GLY A 88 2.64 -9.30 0.55
C GLY A 88 2.71 -9.54 -0.96
N TYR A 89 1.85 -8.83 -1.71
CA TYR A 89 1.86 -8.90 -3.17
C TYR A 89 3.22 -8.50 -3.74
N VAL A 90 3.79 -7.40 -3.27
CA VAL A 90 5.10 -6.93 -3.75
C VAL A 90 6.18 -7.96 -3.46
N TYR A 91 6.20 -8.53 -2.25
CA TYR A 91 7.17 -9.58 -1.94
C TYR A 91 6.98 -10.81 -2.80
N ALA A 92 5.74 -11.19 -3.11
CA ALA A 92 5.47 -12.29 -4.03
C ALA A 92 6.03 -11.98 -5.43
N MET A 93 5.86 -10.74 -5.90
CA MET A 93 6.44 -10.31 -7.19
C MET A 93 7.96 -10.32 -7.18
N LYS A 94 8.57 -10.10 -6.03
CA LYS A 94 10.03 -10.17 -5.84
C LYS A 94 10.51 -11.60 -5.56
N GLU A 95 9.61 -12.56 -5.64
CA GLU A 95 9.86 -13.98 -5.39
C GLU A 95 10.33 -14.28 -3.96
N ASN A 96 10.02 -13.40 -3.02
CA ASN A 96 10.27 -13.63 -1.61
C ASN A 96 9.02 -14.24 -0.97
N VAL A 97 8.87 -15.55 -1.12
CA VAL A 97 7.67 -16.29 -0.71
C VAL A 97 7.46 -16.22 0.81
N LYS A 98 8.54 -16.31 1.58
CA LYS A 98 8.45 -16.28 3.05
C LYS A 98 7.87 -14.96 3.56
N LYS A 99 8.40 -13.84 3.08
CA LYS A 99 7.88 -12.52 3.49
C LYS A 99 6.48 -12.29 2.96
N ALA A 100 6.19 -12.70 1.73
CA ALA A 100 4.84 -12.61 1.18
C ALA A 100 3.83 -13.34 2.09
N TYR A 101 4.18 -14.55 2.52
CA TYR A 101 3.34 -15.33 3.41
C TYR A 101 3.07 -14.61 4.73
N ILE A 102 4.12 -14.03 5.33
CA ILE A 102 4.00 -13.29 6.60
C ILE A 102 3.02 -12.12 6.44
N TYR A 103 3.16 -11.33 5.38
CA TYR A 103 2.31 -10.15 5.19
C TYR A 103 0.89 -10.49 4.80
N PHE A 104 0.67 -11.55 4.02
CA PHE A 104 -0.69 -12.02 3.75
C PHE A 104 -1.37 -12.54 5.03
N ASN A 105 -0.62 -13.19 5.92
CA ASN A 105 -1.15 -13.59 7.22
C ASN A 105 -1.50 -12.40 8.10
N LEU A 106 -0.69 -11.34 8.08
CA LEU A 106 -1.00 -10.12 8.81
C LEU A 106 -2.29 -9.49 8.27
N ALA A 107 -2.45 -9.45 6.94
CA ALA A 107 -3.67 -8.95 6.32
C ALA A 107 -4.88 -9.80 6.74
N TRP A 108 -4.75 -11.11 6.69
CA TRP A 108 -5.79 -12.05 7.10
C TRP A 108 -6.16 -11.86 8.57
N SER A 109 -5.17 -11.58 9.44
CA SER A 109 -5.44 -11.38 10.87
C SER A 109 -6.29 -10.15 11.17
N LEU A 110 -6.23 -9.15 10.30
CA LEU A 110 -7.05 -7.95 10.43
C LEU A 110 -8.46 -8.13 9.86
N LYS A 111 -8.62 -9.00 8.88
CA LYS A 111 -9.89 -9.23 8.21
C LYS A 111 -9.98 -10.69 7.78
N HIS A 112 -10.54 -11.53 8.65
CA HIS A 112 -10.61 -12.99 8.47
C HIS A 112 -11.49 -13.43 7.31
N ASP A 113 -12.40 -12.61 6.84
CA ASP A 113 -13.29 -12.92 5.74
C ASP A 113 -12.78 -12.40 4.39
N ASP A 114 -11.52 -12.02 4.32
CA ASP A 114 -10.92 -11.51 3.08
C ASP A 114 -10.54 -12.69 2.17
N ASN A 115 -11.35 -12.90 1.13
CA ASN A 115 -11.14 -13.99 0.18
C ASN A 115 -9.83 -13.86 -0.59
N ASP A 116 -9.39 -12.64 -0.86
CA ASP A 116 -8.14 -12.40 -1.60
C ASP A 116 -6.93 -12.83 -0.78
N CYS A 117 -6.93 -12.54 0.52
CA CYS A 117 -5.88 -13.00 1.43
C CYS A 117 -5.86 -14.52 1.52
N GLU A 118 -7.03 -15.14 1.65
CA GLU A 118 -7.13 -16.59 1.73
C GLU A 118 -6.59 -17.27 0.46
N LYS A 119 -6.99 -16.77 -0.71
CA LYS A 119 -6.49 -17.30 -1.99
C LYS A 119 -4.98 -17.14 -2.13
N ALA A 120 -4.47 -15.96 -1.76
CA ALA A 120 -3.04 -15.69 -1.82
C ALA A 120 -2.25 -16.64 -0.91
N LEU A 121 -2.73 -16.88 0.30
CA LEU A 121 -2.10 -17.80 1.25
C LEU A 121 -2.08 -19.23 0.71
N LYS A 122 -3.19 -19.69 0.14
CA LYS A 122 -3.25 -21.03 -0.45
C LYS A 122 -2.28 -21.19 -1.62
N MET A 123 -2.17 -20.18 -2.47
CA MET A 123 -1.21 -20.21 -3.57
C MET A 123 0.23 -20.33 -3.09
N LEU A 124 0.57 -19.58 -2.04
CA LEU A 124 1.91 -19.61 -1.46
C LEU A 124 2.21 -20.93 -0.76
N GLU A 125 1.23 -21.51 -0.05
CA GLU A 125 1.37 -22.80 0.60
C GLU A 125 1.69 -23.89 -0.43
N ASN A 126 1.02 -23.86 -1.57
CA ASN A 126 1.30 -24.80 -2.66
C ASN A 126 2.73 -24.62 -3.18
N LYS A 127 3.18 -23.38 -3.37
CA LYS A 127 4.57 -23.11 -3.82
C LYS A 127 5.60 -23.59 -2.79
N MET A 128 5.32 -23.35 -1.51
CA MET A 128 6.24 -23.77 -0.44
C MET A 128 6.33 -25.29 -0.36
N SER A 129 5.22 -26.00 -0.57
CA SER A 129 5.22 -27.46 -0.60
C SER A 129 6.07 -28.00 -1.75
N PHE A 130 5.97 -27.39 -2.93
CA PHE A 130 6.78 -27.79 -4.08
C PHE A 130 8.27 -27.50 -3.88
N SER A 131 8.61 -26.41 -3.21
CA SER A 131 10.02 -26.05 -2.99
C SER A 131 10.72 -26.93 -1.97
N ASN A 132 9.97 -27.72 -1.18
CA ASN A 132 10.52 -28.66 -0.21
C ASN A 132 10.80 -30.04 -0.80
N TYR A 133 10.46 -30.26 -2.05
CA TYR A 133 10.78 -31.47 -2.79
C TYR A 133 11.91 -31.16 -3.79
#